data_980c611eb595382132ce75ee340f3f11
#
_entry.id   980c611eb595382132ce75ee340f3f11
#
_cell.length_a   1.000
_cell.length_b   1.000
_cell.length_c   1.000
_cell.angle_alpha   90.00
_cell.angle_beta   90.00
_cell.angle_gamma   90.00
#
_symmetry.space_group_name_H-M   'P 1'
#
loop_
_entity.id
_entity.type
_entity.pdbx_description
1 polymer ?
#
loop_
_entity_poly.entity_id
_entity_poly.type
_entity_poly.pdbx_seq_one_letter_code
_entity_poly.pdbx_strand_id
1 'polypeptide(L)'
;MPLDVPVSSGYLNIAATHTKQGYSILYYRTDRPLGLNADELNQETPIATYLYQYGFASSQETIQVLQPFEIDTNGQQVDLGSRITGYQQGAADSSFLEWQEGNWRIRIRVNYIEGQDPLLLAKEIVAYLEENSLPAPEQFGKITVDMGDTTNRAVEVSWQEPKNAYTITHQDPMSAMKMAVSMKRL
;
A
#
# COMPACT_ATOMS: atom_id res chain seq x y z
N MET A 1 8.70 -3.20 11.38
CA MET A 1 9.07 -3.06 9.96
C MET A 1 8.74 -4.33 9.19
N PRO A 2 8.53 -4.28 7.88
CA PRO A 2 8.34 -5.47 7.06
C PRO A 2 9.49 -6.47 7.23
N LEU A 3 9.15 -7.75 7.33
CA LEU A 3 10.13 -8.83 7.43
C LEU A 3 10.39 -9.51 6.09
N ASP A 4 9.47 -9.31 5.15
CA ASP A 4 9.56 -9.80 3.78
C ASP A 4 9.38 -8.63 2.82
N VAL A 5 10.35 -8.44 1.94
CA VAL A 5 10.32 -7.45 0.86
C VAL A 5 10.60 -8.21 -0.43
N PRO A 6 9.56 -8.55 -1.20
CA PRO A 6 9.71 -9.38 -2.38
C PRO A 6 10.59 -8.73 -3.44
N VAL A 7 11.57 -9.48 -3.94
CA VAL A 7 12.38 -9.10 -5.11
C VAL A 7 12.42 -10.26 -6.10
N SER A 8 12.21 -9.99 -7.37
CA SER A 8 12.18 -11.02 -8.42
C SER A 8 13.58 -11.52 -8.81
N SER A 9 14.61 -10.72 -8.62
CA SER A 9 16.01 -11.03 -8.95
C SER A 9 16.94 -9.97 -8.35
N GLY A 10 18.24 -10.24 -8.33
CA GLY A 10 19.26 -9.32 -7.81
C GLY A 10 19.35 -9.31 -6.28
N TYR A 11 19.85 -8.22 -5.74
CA TYR A 11 20.11 -8.03 -4.31
C TYR A 11 19.20 -6.93 -3.76
N LEU A 12 18.60 -7.20 -2.60
CA LEU A 12 17.87 -6.20 -1.85
C LEU A 12 18.87 -5.35 -1.05
N ASN A 13 18.85 -4.04 -1.29
CA ASN A 13 19.67 -3.07 -0.56
C ASN A 13 18.76 -2.02 0.08
N ILE A 14 19.23 -1.38 1.13
CA ILE A 14 18.43 -0.43 1.89
C ILE A 14 19.17 0.88 2.13
N ALA A 15 18.40 1.97 2.09
CA ALA A 15 18.77 3.23 2.71
C ALA A 15 17.76 3.56 3.80
N ALA A 16 18.25 4.09 4.93
CA ALA A 16 17.40 4.44 6.05
C ALA A 16 17.70 5.86 6.52
N THR A 17 16.62 6.60 6.82
CA THR A 17 16.71 7.94 7.41
C THR A 17 15.88 8.00 8.68
N HIS A 18 16.33 8.80 9.63
CA HIS A 18 15.62 9.03 10.89
C HIS A 18 15.31 10.51 11.06
N THR A 19 14.12 10.80 11.54
CA THR A 19 13.66 12.14 11.90
C THR A 19 13.27 12.18 13.37
N LYS A 20 12.91 13.36 13.90
CA LYS A 20 12.41 13.49 15.28
C LYS A 20 11.08 12.76 15.51
N GLN A 21 10.31 12.48 14.46
CA GLN A 21 8.96 11.91 14.54
C GLN A 21 8.83 10.59 13.78
N GLY A 22 9.95 9.93 13.43
CA GLY A 22 9.86 8.68 12.73
C GLY A 22 11.14 8.31 12.00
N TYR A 23 11.03 7.27 11.20
CA TYR A 23 12.08 6.85 10.27
C TYR A 23 11.47 6.28 8.99
N SER A 24 12.24 6.35 7.91
CA SER A 24 11.89 5.70 6.66
C SER A 24 13.00 4.76 6.21
N ILE A 25 12.60 3.68 5.54
CA ILE A 25 13.48 2.73 4.89
C ILE A 25 13.09 2.69 3.42
N LEU A 26 14.06 2.92 2.56
CA LEU A 26 13.96 2.79 1.11
C LEU A 26 14.57 1.47 0.71
N TYR A 27 13.87 0.69 -0.07
CA TYR A 27 14.30 -0.61 -0.56
C TYR A 27 14.65 -0.52 -2.03
N TYR A 28 15.82 -1.02 -2.39
CA TYR A 28 16.36 -0.97 -3.74
C TYR A 28 16.71 -2.37 -4.23
N ARG A 29 16.50 -2.59 -5.50
CA ARG A 29 16.98 -3.78 -6.18
C ARG A 29 18.18 -3.41 -7.04
N THR A 30 19.30 -4.05 -6.82
CA THR A 30 20.54 -3.83 -7.60
C THR A 30 21.18 -5.15 -8.02
N ASP A 31 22.19 -5.08 -8.90
CA ASP A 31 22.88 -6.26 -9.41
C ASP A 31 23.97 -6.78 -8.46
N ARG A 32 24.30 -6.05 -7.39
CA ARG A 32 25.27 -6.43 -6.37
C ARG A 32 24.84 -5.99 -4.98
N PRO A 33 25.32 -6.66 -3.92
CA PRO A 33 25.08 -6.17 -2.57
C PRO A 33 25.83 -4.86 -2.33
N LEU A 34 25.14 -3.92 -1.65
CA LEU A 34 25.67 -2.61 -1.23
C LEU A 34 25.53 -2.47 0.28
N GLY A 35 26.34 -1.61 0.87
CA GLY A 35 26.22 -1.26 2.28
C GLY A 35 24.98 -0.42 2.57
N LEU A 36 24.59 -0.37 3.84
CA LEU A 36 23.53 0.53 4.30
C LEU A 36 23.87 1.98 3.95
N ASN A 37 22.91 2.70 3.34
CA ASN A 37 23.07 4.09 2.91
C ASN A 37 24.25 4.31 1.93
N ALA A 38 24.57 3.32 1.11
CA ALA A 38 25.61 3.48 0.09
C ALA A 38 25.26 4.61 -0.89
N ASP A 39 26.25 5.43 -1.25
CA ASP A 39 26.06 6.59 -2.13
C ASP A 39 25.52 6.20 -3.52
N GLU A 40 25.87 5.01 -4.00
CA GLU A 40 25.37 4.45 -5.26
C GLU A 40 23.83 4.36 -5.31
N LEU A 41 23.16 4.17 -4.15
CA LEU A 41 21.69 4.12 -4.07
C LEU A 41 21.01 5.44 -4.43
N ASN A 42 21.74 6.57 -4.37
CA ASN A 42 21.21 7.87 -4.77
C ASN A 42 20.93 7.97 -6.28
N GLN A 43 21.45 7.06 -7.09
CA GLN A 43 21.22 6.99 -8.53
C GLN A 43 20.13 5.97 -8.91
N GLU A 44 19.63 5.22 -7.93
CA GLU A 44 18.67 4.16 -8.12
C GLU A 44 17.26 4.61 -7.73
N THR A 45 16.24 4.01 -8.35
CA THR A 45 14.85 4.21 -7.94
C THR A 45 14.45 3.14 -6.93
N PRO A 46 13.94 3.50 -5.75
CA PRO A 46 13.47 2.53 -4.79
C PRO A 46 12.28 1.75 -5.33
N ILE A 47 12.27 0.44 -5.13
CA ILE A 47 11.13 -0.43 -5.49
C ILE A 47 10.02 -0.37 -4.44
N ALA A 48 10.36 -0.06 -3.19
CA ALA A 48 9.43 0.06 -2.08
C ALA A 48 9.94 1.04 -1.03
N THR A 49 9.02 1.55 -0.22
CA THR A 49 9.36 2.32 0.99
C THR A 49 8.59 1.78 2.18
N TYR A 50 9.15 1.98 3.36
CA TYR A 50 8.45 1.84 4.63
C TYR A 50 8.66 3.11 5.44
N LEU A 51 7.58 3.74 5.86
CA LEU A 51 7.57 4.92 6.71
C LEU A 51 6.86 4.58 8.04
N TYR A 52 7.53 4.88 9.13
CA TYR A 52 6.96 4.86 10.47
C TYR A 52 6.99 6.26 11.07
N GLN A 53 5.86 6.72 11.57
CA GLN A 53 5.71 8.00 12.23
C GLN A 53 5.09 7.80 13.60
N TYR A 54 5.55 8.54 14.59
CA TYR A 54 5.11 8.44 15.97
C TYR A 54 4.99 9.82 16.64
N GLY A 55 4.42 9.83 17.85
CA GLY A 55 4.33 11.04 18.68
C GLY A 55 3.17 11.95 18.32
N PHE A 56 2.15 11.43 17.63
CA PHE A 56 0.90 12.16 17.40
C PHE A 56 0.16 12.43 18.72
N ALA A 57 -0.51 13.56 18.80
CA ALA A 57 -1.25 13.94 20.01
C ALA A 57 -2.51 13.09 20.23
N SER A 58 -3.12 12.60 19.13
CA SER A 58 -4.37 11.82 19.16
C SER A 58 -4.47 10.86 17.99
N SER A 59 -5.36 9.86 18.11
CA SER A 59 -5.73 8.97 17.00
C SER A 59 -6.33 9.73 15.81
N GLN A 60 -7.05 10.82 16.07
CA GLN A 60 -7.60 11.66 15.00
C GLN A 60 -6.51 12.33 14.16
N GLU A 61 -5.46 12.83 14.78
CA GLU A 61 -4.30 13.40 14.08
C GLU A 61 -3.59 12.32 13.26
N THR A 62 -3.44 11.12 13.83
CA THR A 62 -2.83 9.98 13.16
C THR A 62 -3.66 9.54 11.93
N ILE A 63 -5.00 9.57 12.01
CA ILE A 63 -5.87 9.28 10.87
C ILE A 63 -5.71 10.36 9.78
N GLN A 64 -5.67 11.64 10.16
CA GLN A 64 -5.58 12.74 9.18
C GLN A 64 -4.29 12.69 8.36
N VAL A 65 -3.18 12.29 8.96
CA VAL A 65 -1.91 12.19 8.22
C VAL A 65 -1.95 11.09 7.15
N LEU A 66 -2.80 10.08 7.30
CA LEU A 66 -3.02 9.03 6.30
C LEU A 66 -3.93 9.47 5.15
N GLN A 67 -4.50 10.68 5.18
CA GLN A 67 -5.42 11.18 4.15
C GLN A 67 -6.61 10.22 3.94
N PRO A 68 -7.50 10.10 4.92
CA PRO A 68 -8.62 9.16 4.86
C PRO A 68 -9.59 9.50 3.73
N PHE A 69 -10.25 8.48 3.19
CA PHE A 69 -11.33 8.63 2.24
C PHE A 69 -12.53 7.77 2.66
N GLU A 70 -13.70 8.12 2.17
CA GLU A 70 -14.92 7.33 2.34
C GLU A 70 -15.20 6.52 1.07
N ILE A 71 -15.79 5.31 1.25
CA ILE A 71 -16.22 4.48 0.13
C ILE A 71 -17.51 5.09 -0.46
N ASP A 72 -17.50 5.37 -1.76
CA ASP A 72 -18.72 5.80 -2.45
C ASP A 72 -19.56 4.59 -2.88
N THR A 73 -20.63 4.35 -2.15
CA THR A 73 -21.55 3.22 -2.37
C THR A 73 -22.59 3.46 -3.48
N ASN A 74 -22.56 4.60 -4.17
CA ASN A 74 -23.47 4.89 -5.28
C ASN A 74 -23.02 4.25 -6.61
N GLY A 75 -21.82 3.68 -6.65
CA GLY A 75 -21.29 2.98 -7.83
C GLY A 75 -22.03 1.67 -8.16
N GLN A 76 -21.71 1.10 -9.31
CA GLN A 76 -22.18 -0.23 -9.69
C GLN A 76 -21.62 -1.26 -8.70
N GLN A 77 -22.51 -2.06 -8.10
CA GLN A 77 -22.10 -3.15 -7.23
C GLN A 77 -21.49 -4.29 -8.04
N VAL A 78 -20.36 -4.81 -7.57
CA VAL A 78 -19.67 -5.96 -8.15
C VAL A 78 -19.30 -6.96 -7.04
N ASP A 79 -19.39 -8.24 -7.35
CA ASP A 79 -19.02 -9.32 -6.44
C ASP A 79 -17.51 -9.55 -6.52
N LEU A 80 -16.81 -9.38 -5.40
CA LEU A 80 -15.35 -9.59 -5.27
C LEU A 80 -15.01 -10.99 -4.75
N GLY A 81 -16.00 -11.83 -4.44
CA GLY A 81 -15.81 -13.10 -3.73
C GLY A 81 -15.91 -12.94 -2.22
N SER A 82 -15.85 -14.04 -1.48
CA SER A 82 -15.88 -14.07 0.01
C SER A 82 -17.01 -13.27 0.66
N ARG A 83 -18.12 -13.03 -0.06
CA ARG A 83 -19.25 -12.16 0.32
C ARG A 83 -18.87 -10.68 0.45
N ILE A 84 -17.83 -10.24 -0.23
CA ILE A 84 -17.39 -8.86 -0.28
C ILE A 84 -17.99 -8.20 -1.53
N THR A 85 -18.64 -7.07 -1.33
CA THR A 85 -19.20 -6.24 -2.42
C THR A 85 -18.30 -5.04 -2.66
N GLY A 86 -17.83 -4.88 -3.89
CA GLY A 86 -17.16 -3.69 -4.38
C GLY A 86 -18.13 -2.72 -5.05
N TYR A 87 -17.74 -1.46 -5.13
CA TYR A 87 -18.48 -0.39 -5.79
C TYR A 87 -17.62 0.21 -6.89
N GLN A 88 -18.03 0.03 -8.14
CA GLN A 88 -17.31 0.50 -9.30
C GLN A 88 -17.93 1.79 -9.83
N GLN A 89 -17.07 2.78 -10.08
CA GLN A 89 -17.46 4.08 -10.64
C GLN A 89 -16.58 4.44 -11.82
N GLY A 90 -17.16 5.08 -12.82
CA GLY A 90 -16.44 5.68 -13.94
C GLY A 90 -16.31 7.19 -13.78
N ALA A 91 -15.14 7.72 -14.06
CA ALA A 91 -14.90 9.14 -14.32
C ALA A 91 -14.27 9.25 -15.72
N ALA A 92 -14.32 10.42 -16.36
CA ALA A 92 -14.02 10.64 -17.80
C ALA A 92 -12.92 9.75 -18.40
N ASP A 93 -11.76 9.60 -17.72
CA ASP A 93 -10.61 8.83 -18.20
C ASP A 93 -10.17 7.72 -17.23
N SER A 94 -10.92 7.49 -16.13
CA SER A 94 -10.54 6.57 -15.07
C SER A 94 -11.74 5.77 -14.57
N SER A 95 -11.47 4.57 -14.05
CA SER A 95 -12.42 3.80 -13.22
C SER A 95 -11.86 3.63 -11.83
N PHE A 96 -12.75 3.70 -10.85
CA PHE A 96 -12.44 3.40 -9.45
C PHE A 96 -13.24 2.18 -9.03
N LEU A 97 -12.59 1.27 -8.33
CA LEU A 97 -13.24 0.16 -7.64
C LEU A 97 -12.89 0.25 -6.16
N GLU A 98 -13.92 0.35 -5.33
CA GLU A 98 -13.76 0.58 -3.90
C GLU A 98 -14.52 -0.46 -3.08
N TRP A 99 -13.94 -0.86 -1.95
CA TRP A 99 -14.63 -1.70 -0.97
C TRP A 99 -14.05 -1.52 0.43
N GLN A 100 -14.70 -2.09 1.43
CA GLN A 100 -14.26 -2.05 2.82
C GLN A 100 -14.22 -3.44 3.44
N GLU A 101 -13.15 -3.71 4.20
CA GLU A 101 -12.99 -4.91 5.01
C GLU A 101 -12.58 -4.50 6.44
N GLY A 102 -13.51 -4.63 7.37
CA GLY A 102 -13.30 -4.14 8.74
C GLY A 102 -12.96 -2.65 8.77
N ASN A 103 -11.81 -2.31 9.35
CA ASN A 103 -11.31 -0.93 9.40
C ASN A 103 -10.46 -0.54 8.17
N TRP A 104 -10.29 -1.43 7.20
CA TRP A 104 -9.58 -1.17 5.96
C TRP A 104 -10.51 -0.66 4.88
N ARG A 105 -10.11 0.44 4.21
CA ARG A 105 -10.74 0.94 2.99
C ARG A 105 -9.81 0.76 1.83
N ILE A 106 -10.30 0.14 0.77
CA ILE A 106 -9.50 -0.24 -0.38
C ILE A 106 -10.03 0.47 -1.62
N ARG A 107 -9.12 1.04 -2.40
CA ARG A 107 -9.43 1.72 -3.66
C ARG A 107 -8.43 1.30 -4.72
N ILE A 108 -8.93 0.85 -5.87
CA ILE A 108 -8.15 0.65 -7.09
C ILE A 108 -8.60 1.70 -8.10
N ARG A 109 -7.65 2.45 -8.63
CA ARG A 109 -7.84 3.35 -9.76
C ARG A 109 -7.15 2.77 -10.98
N VAL A 110 -7.85 2.72 -12.10
CA VAL A 110 -7.31 2.31 -13.40
C VAL A 110 -7.57 3.39 -14.45
N ASN A 111 -6.73 3.43 -15.47
CA ASN A 111 -6.96 4.26 -16.66
C ASN A 111 -7.66 3.43 -17.73
N TYR A 112 -8.78 3.90 -18.30
CA TYR A 112 -9.51 3.20 -19.35
C TYR A 112 -8.71 3.04 -20.66
N ILE A 113 -7.75 3.92 -20.92
CA ILE A 113 -6.99 3.92 -22.18
C ILE A 113 -6.14 2.64 -22.34
N GLU A 114 -5.74 2.00 -21.23
CA GLU A 114 -4.88 0.80 -21.23
C GLU A 114 -5.65 -0.52 -21.16
N GLY A 115 -6.98 -0.49 -21.14
CA GLY A 115 -7.81 -1.71 -21.07
C GLY A 115 -7.63 -2.52 -19.78
N GLN A 116 -7.17 -1.90 -18.72
CA GLN A 116 -6.95 -2.56 -17.43
C GLN A 116 -8.30 -2.84 -16.75
N ASP A 117 -8.44 -4.02 -16.18
CA ASP A 117 -9.62 -4.41 -15.42
C ASP A 117 -9.32 -4.40 -13.91
N PRO A 118 -9.88 -3.44 -13.13
CA PRO A 118 -9.67 -3.38 -11.69
C PRO A 118 -10.29 -4.58 -10.96
N LEU A 119 -11.28 -5.24 -11.55
CA LEU A 119 -12.00 -6.35 -10.93
C LEU A 119 -11.11 -7.58 -10.73
N LEU A 120 -10.26 -7.89 -11.69
CA LEU A 120 -9.34 -9.04 -11.56
C LEU A 120 -8.37 -8.82 -10.41
N LEU A 121 -7.76 -7.65 -10.34
CA LEU A 121 -6.84 -7.30 -9.25
C LEU A 121 -7.55 -7.25 -7.89
N ALA A 122 -8.77 -6.69 -7.83
CA ALA A 122 -9.55 -6.66 -6.59
C ALA A 122 -9.82 -8.08 -6.06
N LYS A 123 -10.23 -9.00 -6.93
CA LYS A 123 -10.46 -10.41 -6.55
C LYS A 123 -9.18 -11.10 -6.09
N GLU A 124 -8.05 -10.80 -6.72
CA GLU A 124 -6.75 -11.34 -6.30
C GLU A 124 -6.36 -10.82 -4.89
N ILE A 125 -6.55 -9.52 -4.64
CA ILE A 125 -6.30 -8.93 -3.32
C ILE A 125 -7.22 -9.54 -2.27
N VAL A 126 -8.54 -9.63 -2.53
CA VAL A 126 -9.50 -10.24 -1.61
C VAL A 126 -9.10 -11.69 -1.30
N ALA A 127 -8.85 -12.51 -2.32
CA ALA A 127 -8.47 -13.90 -2.13
C ALA A 127 -7.17 -14.03 -1.30
N TYR A 128 -6.20 -13.18 -1.53
CA TYR A 128 -4.96 -13.16 -0.75
C TYR A 128 -5.20 -12.77 0.72
N LEU A 129 -6.04 -11.76 0.98
CA LEU A 129 -6.31 -11.28 2.34
C LEU A 129 -7.22 -12.21 3.15
N GLU A 130 -8.01 -13.08 2.51
CA GLU A 130 -8.75 -14.15 3.19
C GLU A 130 -7.80 -15.19 3.83
N GLU A 131 -6.64 -15.41 3.23
CA GLU A 131 -5.63 -16.33 3.72
C GLU A 131 -4.55 -15.67 4.60
N ASN A 132 -4.42 -14.35 4.51
CA ASN A 132 -3.33 -13.58 5.11
C ASN A 132 -3.85 -12.33 5.82
N SER A 133 -3.54 -12.18 7.09
CA SER A 133 -4.03 -11.05 7.89
C SER A 133 -3.12 -9.83 7.79
N LEU A 134 -3.69 -8.71 7.38
CA LEU A 134 -3.05 -7.40 7.54
C LEU A 134 -2.92 -7.01 9.02
N PRO A 135 -2.02 -6.08 9.39
CA PRO A 135 -2.04 -5.43 10.68
C PRO A 135 -3.45 -4.89 11.01
N ALA A 136 -3.89 -5.00 12.26
CA ALA A 136 -5.21 -4.49 12.64
C ALA A 136 -5.11 -2.99 12.96
N PRO A 137 -5.68 -2.09 12.12
CA PRO A 137 -5.75 -0.68 12.44
C PRO A 137 -6.63 -0.45 13.69
N GLU A 138 -6.30 0.56 14.50
CA GLU A 138 -7.20 0.91 15.62
C GLU A 138 -8.57 1.38 15.08
N GLN A 139 -8.59 2.32 14.15
CA GLN A 139 -9.82 2.87 13.57
C GLN A 139 -9.79 2.94 12.04
N PHE A 140 -8.61 3.12 11.43
CA PHE A 140 -8.48 3.37 10.01
C PHE A 140 -7.21 2.78 9.41
N GLY A 141 -7.39 2.05 8.33
CA GLY A 141 -6.35 1.65 7.39
C GLY A 141 -6.82 1.87 5.96
N LYS A 142 -5.92 2.09 5.05
CA LYS A 142 -6.23 2.18 3.62
C LYS A 142 -5.24 1.40 2.77
N ILE A 143 -5.75 0.92 1.65
CA ILE A 143 -4.98 0.41 0.53
C ILE A 143 -5.41 1.21 -0.69
N THR A 144 -4.48 1.88 -1.33
CA THR A 144 -4.71 2.55 -2.60
C THR A 144 -3.79 1.98 -3.66
N VAL A 145 -4.37 1.59 -4.78
CA VAL A 145 -3.66 1.12 -5.97
C VAL A 145 -3.97 2.07 -7.10
N ASP A 146 -2.98 2.80 -7.55
CA ASP A 146 -3.07 3.59 -8.79
C ASP A 146 -2.34 2.81 -9.89
N MET A 147 -3.11 2.29 -10.83
CA MET A 147 -2.59 1.54 -11.97
C MET A 147 -2.25 2.44 -13.15
N GLY A 148 -2.22 3.78 -13.00
CA GLY A 148 -1.78 4.79 -13.94
C GLY A 148 -1.28 4.32 -15.31
N ASP A 149 -0.28 4.93 -15.86
CA ASP A 149 0.46 4.32 -16.97
C ASP A 149 1.43 3.22 -16.42
N THR A 150 1.95 2.37 -17.31
CA THR A 150 2.83 1.25 -16.93
C THR A 150 4.10 1.68 -16.20
N THR A 151 4.45 2.97 -16.23
CA THR A 151 5.66 3.54 -15.63
C THR A 151 5.42 4.15 -14.26
N ASN A 152 4.15 4.47 -13.91
CA ASN A 152 3.78 5.21 -12.69
C ASN A 152 2.80 4.45 -11.80
N ARG A 153 2.93 3.14 -11.69
CA ARG A 153 2.15 2.38 -10.73
C ARG A 153 2.56 2.74 -9.31
N ALA A 154 1.58 3.10 -8.50
CA ALA A 154 1.79 3.44 -7.10
C ALA A 154 0.81 2.66 -6.23
N VAL A 155 1.35 1.91 -5.30
CA VAL A 155 0.56 1.20 -4.30
C VAL A 155 0.96 1.71 -2.93
N GLU A 156 -0.03 2.05 -2.13
CA GLU A 156 0.14 2.47 -0.76
C GLU A 156 -0.73 1.60 0.16
N VAL A 157 -0.12 1.06 1.20
CA VAL A 157 -0.78 0.39 2.33
C VAL A 157 -0.45 1.18 3.58
N SER A 158 -1.44 1.84 4.17
CA SER A 158 -1.23 2.70 5.34
C SER A 158 -2.23 2.38 6.43
N TRP A 159 -1.80 2.41 7.68
CA TRP A 159 -2.69 2.21 8.83
C TRP A 159 -2.19 2.97 10.05
N GLN A 160 -3.11 3.18 10.99
CA GLN A 160 -2.79 3.82 12.24
C GLN A 160 -2.95 2.88 13.45
N GLU A 161 -2.16 3.14 14.45
CA GLU A 161 -2.31 2.78 15.85
C GLU A 161 -2.49 4.08 16.68
N PRO A 162 -2.82 4.06 17.96
CA PRO A 162 -3.29 5.26 18.68
C PRO A 162 -2.46 6.52 18.50
N LYS A 163 -1.14 6.40 18.41
CA LYS A 163 -0.21 7.54 18.27
C LYS A 163 0.85 7.30 17.21
N ASN A 164 0.63 6.34 16.35
CA ASN A 164 1.59 5.90 15.33
C ASN A 164 0.91 5.71 13.99
N ALA A 165 1.61 6.07 12.92
CA ALA A 165 1.19 5.82 11.55
C ALA A 165 2.26 5.01 10.81
N TYR A 166 1.80 4.13 9.96
CA TYR A 166 2.63 3.26 9.13
C TYR A 166 2.22 3.41 7.68
N THR A 167 3.20 3.50 6.80
CA THR A 167 2.97 3.53 5.37
C THR A 167 3.98 2.64 4.67
N ILE A 168 3.48 1.76 3.80
CA ILE A 168 4.26 0.98 2.87
C ILE A 168 3.87 1.44 1.48
N THR A 169 4.86 1.73 0.62
CA THR A 169 4.63 1.92 -0.81
C THR A 169 5.40 0.87 -1.61
N HIS A 170 4.84 0.46 -2.74
CA HIS A 170 5.49 -0.46 -3.67
C HIS A 170 4.96 -0.21 -5.09
N GLN A 171 5.73 -0.60 -6.12
CA GLN A 171 5.26 -0.51 -7.51
C GLN A 171 4.33 -1.67 -7.90
N ASP A 172 4.42 -2.80 -7.18
CA ASP A 172 3.59 -4.00 -7.40
C ASP A 172 2.60 -4.20 -6.25
N PRO A 173 1.28 -4.36 -6.56
CA PRO A 173 0.24 -4.48 -5.55
C PRO A 173 0.43 -5.67 -4.62
N MET A 174 0.71 -6.85 -5.16
CA MET A 174 0.82 -8.06 -4.34
C MET A 174 2.06 -8.04 -3.46
N SER A 175 3.14 -7.42 -3.92
CA SER A 175 4.34 -7.20 -3.10
C SER A 175 4.07 -6.24 -1.94
N ALA A 176 3.29 -5.16 -2.16
CA ALA A 176 2.87 -4.27 -1.09
C ALA A 176 2.05 -5.01 -0.02
N MET A 177 1.09 -5.87 -0.43
CA MET A 177 0.31 -6.70 0.50
C MET A 177 1.20 -7.65 1.29
N LYS A 178 2.14 -8.35 0.64
CA LYS A 178 3.08 -9.26 1.30
C LYS A 178 3.95 -8.53 2.32
N MET A 179 4.45 -7.35 1.98
CA MET A 179 5.19 -6.50 2.92
C MET A 179 4.34 -6.15 4.14
N ALA A 180 3.08 -5.72 3.95
CA ALA A 180 2.18 -5.34 5.04
C ALA A 180 1.83 -6.55 5.93
N VAL A 181 1.50 -7.69 5.34
CA VAL A 181 1.22 -8.95 6.06
C VAL A 181 2.44 -9.41 6.86
N SER A 182 3.65 -9.19 6.35
CA SER A 182 4.90 -9.57 7.03
C SER A 182 5.25 -8.70 8.24
N MET A 183 4.49 -7.62 8.50
CA MET A 183 4.72 -6.74 9.65
C MET A 183 4.49 -7.49 10.96
N LYS A 184 5.52 -7.60 11.79
CA LYS A 184 5.36 -8.04 13.18
C LYS A 184 5.14 -6.85 14.09
N ARG A 185 4.19 -6.99 15.02
CA ARG A 185 4.15 -6.10 16.18
C ARG A 185 5.45 -6.32 16.97
N LEU A 186 6.17 -5.27 17.22
CA LEU A 186 7.30 -5.24 18.15
C LEU A 186 6.77 -5.17 19.57
#